data_aedd63d01f4d12513a56fdf6d5314f31
#
_entry.id   aedd63d01f4d12513a56fdf6d5314f31
#
_cell.length_a   1.000
_cell.length_b   1.000
_cell.length_c   1.000
_cell.angle_alpha   90.00
_cell.angle_beta   90.00
_cell.angle_gamma   90.00
#
_symmetry.space_group_name_H-M   'P 1'
#
loop_
_entity.id
_entity.type
_entity.pdbx_description
1 polymer ?
#
loop_
_entity_poly.entity_id
_entity_poly.type
_entity_poly.pdbx_seq_one_letter_code
_entity_poly.pdbx_strand_id
1 'polypeptide(L)'
;MSQSKAGLVAAAVCIGLSTQALAYLDPGTGSLLLSSVVAIFASLFFVLRGAFYKIIGTGMPVSAKKGASSLATKSRGAFIDSLPLALLRESSRHEEAAAMQEAKESSAPSKTPDIVIYSEGKQYHSVFKPILEYFDSVKVPYLYLAGSKADYDLHLDLEANPSHRLNPGAQFSYIGEGISSFSRLNSLQCRLVLMTTPQLDVLQLRRSKGVKHYCHIIHSPPHVDIYEVFALDYFDSVLTNSPIHTEYIREVEKLRNLKPKQISITGCTYLDVLDSKLDQFRRNGAAPSSLNPTPYFFECEKEKDPNSYTILISPSWGREALLSKYGMKLIAPLANSKHRIIIRPHPQSYTSEAALLEGLKRDSAPYANIIWDSNVDNIYAMAAADLMVGDFSGVIFDFICLFAKPVLTMEFDFNVAGYDLEDTGRSPWVKTALQQIGRSVKPSELERLPQIIENLLGDGADSMQLKEGVESMRESLWHHKGRGGEESGKALLRIYKEILLESLENKRQVQEELLWVDRLLAS
;
A
#
# COMPACT_ATOMS: atom_id res chain seq x y z
N MET A 1 -57.59 -7.65 3.41
CA MET A 1 -56.60 -8.74 3.19
C MET A 1 -55.69 -8.53 1.96
N SER A 2 -55.27 -7.30 1.60
CA SER A 2 -54.46 -7.06 0.38
C SER A 2 -53.10 -6.36 0.65
N GLN A 3 -52.86 -5.89 1.84
CA GLN A 3 -51.56 -5.21 2.18
C GLN A 3 -50.47 -6.13 2.70
N SER A 4 -50.77 -7.36 3.14
CA SER A 4 -49.75 -8.28 3.66
C SER A 4 -48.99 -9.05 2.55
N LYS A 5 -49.55 -9.17 1.36
CA LYS A 5 -48.87 -9.88 0.25
C LYS A 5 -47.83 -9.02 -0.49
N ALA A 6 -48.02 -7.71 -0.55
CA ALA A 6 -47.03 -6.81 -1.15
C ALA A 6 -45.73 -6.71 -0.34
N GLY A 7 -45.80 -6.76 1.00
CA GLY A 7 -44.64 -6.75 1.87
C GLY A 7 -43.78 -8.02 1.77
N LEU A 8 -44.43 -9.18 1.60
CA LEU A 8 -43.72 -10.47 1.43
C LEU A 8 -43.02 -10.60 0.09
N VAL A 9 -43.58 -10.07 -0.97
CA VAL A 9 -42.98 -10.09 -2.33
C VAL A 9 -41.79 -9.12 -2.38
N ALA A 10 -41.88 -7.94 -1.75
CA ALA A 10 -40.75 -7.01 -1.63
C ALA A 10 -39.58 -7.59 -0.82
N ALA A 11 -39.87 -8.30 0.28
CA ALA A 11 -38.83 -8.97 1.08
C ALA A 11 -38.17 -10.14 0.31
N ALA A 12 -38.92 -10.91 -0.45
CA ALA A 12 -38.42 -12.03 -1.24
C ALA A 12 -37.57 -11.55 -2.43
N VAL A 13 -37.89 -10.42 -3.05
CA VAL A 13 -37.08 -9.80 -4.12
C VAL A 13 -35.79 -9.22 -3.58
N CYS A 14 -35.80 -8.62 -2.38
CA CYS A 14 -34.59 -8.14 -1.72
C CYS A 14 -33.64 -9.27 -1.30
N ILE A 15 -34.16 -10.41 -0.86
CA ILE A 15 -33.36 -11.59 -0.49
C ILE A 15 -32.82 -12.32 -1.72
N GLY A 16 -33.59 -12.37 -2.81
CA GLY A 16 -33.16 -13.01 -4.07
C GLY A 16 -32.08 -12.24 -4.82
N LEU A 17 -32.02 -10.91 -4.67
CA LEU A 17 -30.96 -10.08 -5.25
C LEU A 17 -29.67 -10.09 -4.45
N SER A 18 -29.73 -10.38 -3.15
CA SER A 18 -28.54 -10.43 -2.29
C SER A 18 -27.70 -11.69 -2.48
N THR A 19 -28.28 -12.81 -2.87
CA THR A 19 -27.55 -14.08 -3.05
C THR A 19 -26.75 -14.19 -4.34
N GLN A 20 -27.09 -13.43 -5.37
CA GLN A 20 -26.31 -13.37 -6.62
C GLN A 20 -25.21 -12.28 -6.60
N ALA A 21 -25.34 -11.27 -5.74
CA ALA A 21 -24.32 -10.23 -5.59
C ALA A 21 -23.15 -10.62 -4.69
N LEU A 22 -23.33 -11.58 -3.78
CA LEU A 22 -22.30 -12.04 -2.85
C LEU A 22 -21.24 -12.95 -3.47
N ALA A 23 -21.46 -13.48 -4.67
CA ALA A 23 -20.50 -14.34 -5.37
C ALA A 23 -19.38 -13.57 -6.10
N TYR A 24 -19.37 -12.23 -6.06
CA TYR A 24 -18.49 -11.38 -6.89
C TYR A 24 -17.76 -10.27 -6.14
N LEU A 25 -17.65 -10.36 -4.81
CA LEU A 25 -17.02 -9.31 -4.01
C LEU A 25 -15.65 -9.74 -3.54
N ASP A 26 -14.61 -9.07 -4.10
CA ASP A 26 -13.26 -9.04 -3.56
C ASP A 26 -13.29 -8.55 -2.09
N PRO A 27 -12.49 -9.15 -1.17
CA PRO A 27 -12.49 -8.81 0.25
C PRO A 27 -12.32 -7.31 0.58
N GLY A 28 -11.66 -6.54 -0.31
CA GLY A 28 -11.48 -5.09 -0.14
C GLY A 28 -12.71 -4.26 -0.46
N THR A 29 -13.45 -4.61 -1.51
CA THR A 29 -14.69 -3.90 -1.93
C THR A 29 -15.93 -4.37 -1.18
N GLY A 30 -15.93 -5.61 -0.67
CA GLY A 30 -16.98 -6.14 0.20
C GLY A 30 -17.13 -5.33 1.49
N SER A 31 -16.03 -4.85 2.04
CA SER A 31 -16.00 -3.99 3.22
C SER A 31 -16.67 -2.62 2.98
N LEU A 32 -16.42 -1.99 1.84
CA LEU A 32 -17.00 -0.68 1.48
C LEU A 32 -18.50 -0.78 1.19
N LEU A 33 -18.96 -1.85 0.52
CA LEU A 33 -20.39 -2.06 0.27
C LEU A 33 -21.14 -2.43 1.55
N LEU A 34 -20.56 -3.25 2.41
CA LEU A 34 -21.14 -3.58 3.70
C LEU A 34 -21.24 -2.34 4.59
N SER A 35 -20.20 -1.49 4.61
CA SER A 35 -20.19 -0.22 5.33
C SER A 35 -21.25 0.75 4.80
N SER A 36 -21.44 0.82 3.48
CA SER A 36 -22.46 1.66 2.84
C SER A 36 -23.86 1.16 3.14
N VAL A 37 -24.09 -0.15 3.11
CA VAL A 37 -25.37 -0.78 3.44
C VAL A 37 -25.69 -0.57 4.92
N VAL A 38 -24.72 -0.76 5.83
CA VAL A 38 -24.89 -0.50 7.26
C VAL A 38 -25.17 0.99 7.52
N ALA A 39 -24.50 1.91 6.82
CA ALA A 39 -24.76 3.35 6.94
C ALA A 39 -26.17 3.74 6.46
N ILE A 40 -26.66 3.12 5.38
CA ILE A 40 -28.04 3.33 4.89
C ILE A 40 -29.07 2.81 5.90
N PHE A 41 -28.87 1.61 6.45
CA PHE A 41 -29.76 1.06 7.48
C PHE A 41 -29.72 1.86 8.77
N ALA A 42 -28.56 2.32 9.21
CA ALA A 42 -28.41 3.20 10.36
C ALA A 42 -29.15 4.54 10.16
N SER A 43 -28.97 5.15 8.98
CA SER A 43 -29.67 6.40 8.63
C SER A 43 -31.19 6.20 8.59
N LEU A 44 -31.66 5.11 7.98
CA LEU A 44 -33.09 4.77 7.92
C LEU A 44 -33.66 4.52 9.32
N PHE A 45 -32.92 3.85 10.20
CA PHE A 45 -33.30 3.62 11.61
C PHE A 45 -33.45 4.95 12.37
N PHE A 46 -32.55 5.91 12.18
CA PHE A 46 -32.66 7.23 12.85
C PHE A 46 -33.85 8.02 12.34
N VAL A 47 -34.14 7.99 11.03
CA VAL A 47 -35.32 8.66 10.45
C VAL A 47 -36.61 8.02 10.98
N LEU A 48 -36.69 6.69 11.02
CA LEU A 48 -37.84 5.97 11.55
C LEU A 48 -38.02 6.17 13.05
N ARG A 49 -36.92 6.22 13.83
CA ARG A 49 -36.94 6.53 15.26
C ARG A 49 -37.45 7.94 15.50
N GLY A 50 -37.01 8.94 14.71
CA GLY A 50 -37.50 10.32 14.79
C GLY A 50 -38.99 10.44 14.47
N ALA A 51 -39.49 9.69 13.48
CA ALA A 51 -40.90 9.61 13.14
C ALA A 51 -41.73 8.91 14.25
N PHE A 52 -41.21 7.84 14.84
CA PHE A 52 -41.84 7.07 15.89
C PHE A 52 -42.03 7.91 17.18
N TYR A 53 -41.03 8.70 17.60
CA TYR A 53 -41.15 9.62 18.73
C TYR A 53 -42.12 10.79 18.48
N LYS A 54 -42.29 11.21 17.23
CA LYS A 54 -43.32 12.22 16.85
C LYS A 54 -44.75 11.65 16.92
N ILE A 55 -44.93 10.35 16.68
CA ILE A 55 -46.24 9.68 16.68
C ILE A 55 -46.68 9.30 18.10
N ILE A 56 -45.76 8.98 19.02
CA ILE A 56 -46.08 8.49 20.36
C ILE A 56 -46.29 9.64 21.39
N GLY A 57 -46.02 10.89 21.04
CA GLY A 57 -46.48 12.06 21.77
C GLY A 57 -46.02 12.15 23.23
N THR A 58 -44.79 11.82 23.59
CA THR A 58 -44.23 12.12 24.89
C THR A 58 -43.53 13.45 24.91
N GLY A 59 -44.26 14.51 25.20
CA GLY A 59 -43.72 15.83 25.41
C GLY A 59 -42.95 15.92 26.72
N MET A 60 -41.67 16.35 26.63
CA MET A 60 -41.01 17.08 27.70
C MET A 60 -40.38 18.37 27.14
N PRO A 61 -40.54 19.50 27.85
CA PRO A 61 -40.09 20.78 27.33
C PRO A 61 -38.58 20.94 27.45
N VAL A 62 -37.91 21.19 26.32
CA VAL A 62 -36.52 21.60 26.29
C VAL A 62 -36.41 23.10 26.47
N SER A 63 -35.91 23.50 27.62
CA SER A 63 -35.49 24.88 27.87
C SER A 63 -34.22 25.19 27.07
N ALA A 64 -34.32 26.12 26.17
CA ALA A 64 -33.19 26.66 25.42
C ALA A 64 -32.29 27.52 26.29
N LYS A 65 -31.03 27.16 26.51
CA LYS A 65 -29.96 28.10 26.85
C LYS A 65 -28.67 27.77 26.15
N LYS A 66 -28.15 28.83 25.54
CA LYS A 66 -26.92 29.02 24.79
C LYS A 66 -25.70 28.25 25.29
N GLY A 67 -24.94 27.62 24.34
CA GLY A 67 -23.61 27.06 24.58
C GLY A 67 -23.16 26.16 23.46
N ALA A 68 -22.96 26.73 22.26
CA ALA A 68 -22.37 26.01 21.14
C ALA A 68 -20.86 26.07 21.25
N SER A 69 -20.19 24.97 21.68
CA SER A 69 -18.78 24.68 21.32
C SER A 69 -18.21 23.39 21.94
N SER A 70 -18.98 22.48 22.56
CA SER A 70 -18.37 21.29 23.19
C SER A 70 -19.10 19.96 22.91
N LEU A 71 -19.98 19.88 21.93
CA LEU A 71 -20.85 18.70 21.70
C LEU A 71 -20.34 17.73 20.61
N ALA A 72 -19.29 18.07 19.88
CA ALA A 72 -18.78 17.20 18.83
C ALA A 72 -17.95 16.01 19.33
N THR A 73 -17.39 16.09 20.54
CA THR A 73 -16.42 15.10 21.05
C THR A 73 -17.06 14.00 21.94
N LYS A 74 -18.31 14.17 22.40
CA LYS A 74 -18.95 13.22 23.32
C LYS A 74 -19.94 12.24 22.68
N SER A 75 -20.35 12.42 21.43
CA SER A 75 -21.34 11.57 20.78
C SER A 75 -20.75 10.37 20.01
N ARG A 76 -19.43 10.32 19.79
CA ARG A 76 -18.77 9.24 19.04
C ARG A 76 -18.44 7.99 19.86
N GLY A 77 -18.24 8.10 21.16
CA GLY A 77 -17.93 6.95 22.03
C GLY A 77 -19.12 6.05 22.39
N ALA A 78 -20.34 6.58 22.39
CA ALA A 78 -21.53 5.88 22.88
C ALA A 78 -22.24 4.99 21.82
N PHE A 79 -21.85 5.08 20.55
CA PHE A 79 -22.55 4.37 19.46
C PHE A 79 -22.01 2.95 19.22
N ILE A 80 -20.77 2.68 19.59
CA ILE A 80 -20.14 1.35 19.38
C ILE A 80 -20.55 0.34 20.46
N ASP A 81 -20.91 0.83 21.65
CA ASP A 81 -21.28 -0.05 22.78
C ASP A 81 -22.72 -0.61 22.70
N SER A 82 -23.52 -0.23 21.71
CA SER A 82 -24.93 -0.62 21.63
C SER A 82 -25.32 -1.57 20.49
N LEU A 83 -24.36 -2.09 19.72
CA LEU A 83 -24.63 -3.17 18.76
C LEU A 83 -24.75 -4.51 19.51
N PRO A 84 -25.79 -5.32 19.28
CA PRO A 84 -25.95 -6.59 19.97
C PRO A 84 -24.79 -7.53 19.64
N LEU A 85 -23.91 -7.75 20.61
CA LEU A 85 -22.80 -8.71 20.57
C LEU A 85 -23.23 -10.17 20.26
N ALA A 86 -24.53 -10.44 20.21
CA ALA A 86 -25.07 -11.76 19.97
C ALA A 86 -24.92 -12.27 18.52
N LEU A 87 -24.95 -11.37 17.52
CA LEU A 87 -24.83 -11.75 16.10
C LEU A 87 -23.39 -11.95 15.61
N LEU A 88 -22.41 -11.44 16.38
CA LEU A 88 -20.99 -11.63 16.07
C LEU A 88 -20.37 -12.86 16.80
N ARG A 89 -21.12 -13.50 17.71
CA ARG A 89 -20.61 -14.58 18.56
C ARG A 89 -20.73 -15.99 17.98
N GLU A 90 -21.52 -16.22 16.96
CA GLU A 90 -21.72 -17.58 16.45
C GLU A 90 -20.79 -18.01 15.32
N SER A 91 -20.30 -17.10 14.48
CA SER A 91 -19.33 -17.46 13.43
C SER A 91 -17.88 -17.53 13.93
N SER A 92 -17.54 -16.77 14.97
CA SER A 92 -16.17 -16.74 15.51
C SER A 92 -15.85 -17.86 16.53
N ARG A 93 -16.84 -18.55 17.08
CA ARG A 93 -16.61 -19.56 18.12
C ARG A 93 -15.89 -20.83 17.65
N HIS A 94 -16.03 -21.21 16.38
CA HIS A 94 -15.35 -22.39 15.84
C HIS A 94 -13.91 -22.11 15.45
N GLU A 95 -13.60 -20.91 14.94
CA GLU A 95 -12.24 -20.49 14.61
C GLU A 95 -11.44 -20.08 15.85
N GLU A 96 -12.08 -19.44 16.84
CA GLU A 96 -11.44 -19.12 18.13
C GLU A 96 -11.10 -20.38 18.94
N ALA A 97 -11.91 -21.43 18.87
CA ALA A 97 -11.62 -22.68 19.56
C ALA A 97 -10.42 -23.42 18.96
N ALA A 98 -10.24 -23.40 17.64
CA ALA A 98 -9.08 -23.98 16.98
C ALA A 98 -7.80 -23.18 17.27
N ALA A 99 -7.86 -21.84 17.19
CA ALA A 99 -6.73 -20.96 17.49
C ALA A 99 -6.35 -20.97 18.99
N MET A 100 -7.31 -21.18 19.89
CA MET A 100 -7.03 -21.37 21.33
C MET A 100 -6.43 -22.73 21.65
N GLN A 101 -6.65 -23.74 20.84
CA GLN A 101 -6.09 -25.07 21.05
C GLN A 101 -4.62 -25.15 20.60
N GLU A 102 -4.28 -24.51 19.48
CA GLU A 102 -2.88 -24.34 19.05
C GLU A 102 -2.06 -23.47 20.02
N ALA A 103 -2.66 -22.45 20.62
CA ALA A 103 -1.98 -21.59 21.59
C ALA A 103 -1.72 -22.27 22.96
N LYS A 104 -2.37 -23.41 23.27
CA LYS A 104 -2.17 -24.14 24.53
C LYS A 104 -1.06 -25.19 24.50
N GLU A 105 -0.55 -25.54 23.34
CA GLU A 105 0.52 -26.54 23.21
C GLU A 105 1.94 -25.99 23.19
N SER A 106 2.11 -24.66 23.18
CA SER A 106 3.41 -23.99 23.30
C SER A 106 3.75 -23.74 24.78
N SER A 107 4.65 -24.54 25.30
CA SER A 107 5.19 -24.48 26.67
C SER A 107 5.95 -23.18 26.93
N ALA A 108 5.68 -22.58 28.09
CA ALA A 108 6.29 -21.43 28.78
C ALA A 108 6.07 -20.05 28.13
N PRO A 109 5.72 -19.01 28.91
CA PRO A 109 5.54 -17.67 28.37
C PRO A 109 6.90 -17.06 28.00
N SER A 110 7.33 -17.22 26.74
CA SER A 110 8.39 -16.39 26.23
C SER A 110 7.84 -14.95 26.21
N LYS A 111 8.54 -14.04 26.87
CA LYS A 111 8.20 -12.61 26.90
C LYS A 111 8.03 -12.15 25.45
N THR A 112 6.85 -11.63 25.09
CA THR A 112 6.62 -11.05 23.77
C THR A 112 7.70 -10.01 23.49
N PRO A 113 8.37 -10.05 22.34
CA PRO A 113 9.36 -9.05 21.98
C PRO A 113 8.78 -7.63 22.06
N ASP A 114 9.60 -6.69 22.51
CA ASP A 114 9.19 -5.29 22.68
C ASP A 114 9.06 -4.53 21.34
N ILE A 115 9.65 -5.08 20.26
CA ILE A 115 9.56 -4.55 18.90
C ILE A 115 8.60 -5.45 18.11
N VAL A 116 7.54 -4.86 17.59
CA VAL A 116 6.52 -5.54 16.80
C VAL A 116 6.51 -4.94 15.40
N ILE A 117 6.49 -5.79 14.38
CA ILE A 117 6.34 -5.40 12.98
C ILE A 117 5.00 -5.96 12.51
N TYR A 118 4.12 -5.09 12.03
CA TYR A 118 2.83 -5.48 11.47
C TYR A 118 2.80 -5.28 9.96
N SER A 119 2.40 -6.33 9.25
CA SER A 119 2.17 -6.33 7.79
C SER A 119 0.73 -6.72 7.49
N GLU A 120 0.05 -5.92 6.68
CA GLU A 120 -1.31 -6.24 6.21
C GLU A 120 -1.33 -7.39 5.21
N GLY A 121 -0.23 -7.66 4.52
CA GLY A 121 -0.20 -8.72 3.54
C GLY A 121 1.13 -8.89 2.80
N LYS A 122 1.20 -9.97 2.03
CA LYS A 122 2.38 -10.41 1.30
C LYS A 122 2.98 -9.34 0.37
N GLN A 123 2.19 -8.42 -0.14
CA GLN A 123 2.65 -7.31 -1.00
C GLN A 123 3.64 -6.37 -0.28
N TYR A 124 3.58 -6.30 1.05
CA TYR A 124 4.49 -5.47 1.85
C TYR A 124 5.73 -6.23 2.34
N HIS A 125 5.85 -7.53 2.03
CA HIS A 125 7.01 -8.32 2.43
C HIS A 125 8.34 -7.69 2.00
N SER A 126 8.42 -7.16 0.77
CA SER A 126 9.63 -6.50 0.27
C SER A 126 9.99 -5.20 1.02
N VAL A 127 9.04 -4.60 1.74
CA VAL A 127 9.31 -3.42 2.58
C VAL A 127 9.99 -3.85 3.88
N PHE A 128 9.50 -4.91 4.52
CA PHE A 128 9.98 -5.35 5.82
C PHE A 128 11.21 -6.26 5.74
N LYS A 129 11.34 -7.07 4.69
CA LYS A 129 12.40 -8.07 4.50
C LYS A 129 13.82 -7.52 4.80
N PRO A 130 14.28 -6.37 4.24
CA PRO A 130 15.62 -5.86 4.53
C PRO A 130 15.82 -5.46 6.01
N ILE A 131 14.74 -5.03 6.68
CA ILE A 131 14.77 -4.68 8.12
C ILE A 131 14.89 -5.95 8.96
N LEU A 132 14.13 -7.00 8.60
CA LEU A 132 14.19 -8.30 9.28
C LEU A 132 15.58 -8.92 9.11
N GLU A 133 16.15 -8.89 7.91
CA GLU A 133 17.52 -9.36 7.62
C GLU A 133 18.57 -8.62 8.46
N TYR A 134 18.43 -7.30 8.62
CA TYR A 134 19.29 -6.54 9.51
C TYR A 134 19.10 -6.98 10.98
N PHE A 135 17.87 -7.06 11.48
CA PHE A 135 17.60 -7.51 12.85
C PHE A 135 18.10 -8.93 13.11
N ASP A 136 18.00 -9.82 12.13
CA ASP A 136 18.53 -11.18 12.22
C ASP A 136 20.05 -11.20 12.28
N SER A 137 20.72 -10.32 11.52
CA SER A 137 22.19 -10.22 11.51
C SER A 137 22.76 -9.77 12.87
N VAL A 138 22.07 -8.84 13.55
CA VAL A 138 22.48 -8.27 14.85
C VAL A 138 21.73 -8.90 16.03
N LYS A 139 20.91 -9.94 15.80
CA LYS A 139 20.17 -10.71 16.82
C LYS A 139 19.20 -9.87 17.66
N VAL A 140 18.53 -8.90 17.06
CA VAL A 140 17.45 -8.13 17.69
C VAL A 140 16.19 -9.00 17.78
N PRO A 141 15.59 -9.19 18.96
CA PRO A 141 14.30 -9.87 19.07
C PRO A 141 13.17 -9.04 18.49
N TYR A 142 12.28 -9.66 17.72
CA TYR A 142 11.10 -9.01 17.21
C TYR A 142 9.91 -9.99 17.10
N LEU A 143 8.71 -9.45 17.07
CA LEU A 143 7.49 -10.18 16.73
C LEU A 143 6.94 -9.64 15.40
N TYR A 144 6.83 -10.52 14.40
CA TYR A 144 6.18 -10.20 13.13
C TYR A 144 4.73 -10.66 13.17
N LEU A 145 3.80 -9.74 12.98
CA LEU A 145 2.36 -9.98 12.93
C LEU A 145 1.88 -9.91 11.48
N ALA A 146 1.49 -11.05 10.93
CA ALA A 146 0.94 -11.14 9.58
C ALA A 146 -0.59 -10.95 9.61
N GLY A 147 -1.09 -9.96 8.89
CA GLY A 147 -2.50 -9.68 8.64
C GLY A 147 -3.10 -10.50 7.50
N SER A 148 -2.31 -11.32 6.78
CA SER A 148 -2.79 -12.25 5.78
C SER A 148 -2.14 -13.62 5.91
N LYS A 149 -2.90 -14.67 5.56
CA LYS A 149 -2.40 -16.05 5.59
C LYS A 149 -1.25 -16.24 4.61
N ALA A 150 -1.31 -15.64 3.42
CA ALA A 150 -0.28 -15.73 2.40
C ALA A 150 1.06 -15.10 2.81
N ASP A 151 1.02 -14.06 3.66
CA ASP A 151 2.22 -13.44 4.23
C ASP A 151 2.82 -14.33 5.32
N TYR A 152 1.98 -14.87 6.19
CA TYR A 152 2.40 -15.80 7.24
C TYR A 152 3.05 -17.06 6.67
N ASP A 153 2.42 -17.69 5.66
CA ASP A 153 2.94 -18.89 5.02
C ASP A 153 4.30 -18.65 4.36
N LEU A 154 4.52 -17.46 3.77
CA LEU A 154 5.82 -17.09 3.23
C LEU A 154 6.94 -17.13 4.30
N HIS A 155 6.65 -16.66 5.53
CA HIS A 155 7.61 -16.73 6.63
C HIS A 155 7.84 -18.15 7.11
N LEU A 156 6.83 -19.01 7.17
CA LEU A 156 6.99 -20.42 7.50
C LEU A 156 7.86 -21.16 6.47
N ASP A 157 7.70 -20.88 5.18
CA ASP A 157 8.53 -21.44 4.12
C ASP A 157 10.01 -21.03 4.26
N LEU A 158 10.26 -19.78 4.66
CA LEU A 158 11.59 -19.27 4.94
C LEU A 158 12.20 -19.94 6.19
N GLU A 159 11.42 -20.18 7.25
CA GLU A 159 11.85 -20.90 8.45
C GLU A 159 12.22 -22.36 8.16
N ALA A 160 11.48 -23.00 7.27
CA ALA A 160 11.76 -24.40 6.86
C ALA A 160 13.05 -24.55 6.04
N ASN A 161 13.66 -23.46 5.57
CA ASN A 161 14.88 -23.49 4.80
C ASN A 161 16.13 -23.56 5.71
N PRO A 162 16.90 -24.68 5.68
CA PRO A 162 18.07 -24.85 6.55
C PRO A 162 19.18 -23.81 6.36
N SER A 163 19.19 -23.13 5.21
CA SER A 163 20.14 -22.05 4.90
C SER A 163 19.80 -20.74 5.60
N HIS A 164 18.59 -20.61 6.11
CA HIS A 164 18.13 -19.40 6.80
C HIS A 164 18.47 -19.55 8.30
N ARG A 165 19.55 -18.94 8.74
CA ARG A 165 19.86 -18.84 10.18
C ARG A 165 18.89 -17.84 10.81
N LEU A 166 17.81 -18.36 11.36
CA LEU A 166 16.85 -17.56 12.08
C LEU A 166 17.48 -16.92 13.32
N ASN A 167 17.04 -15.72 13.60
CA ASN A 167 17.26 -15.06 14.87
C ASN A 167 16.46 -15.81 15.96
N PRO A 168 17.09 -16.37 17.01
CA PRO A 168 16.36 -17.08 18.06
C PRO A 168 15.33 -16.23 18.80
N GLY A 169 15.44 -14.89 18.69
CA GLY A 169 14.47 -13.94 19.24
C GLY A 169 13.37 -13.53 18.29
N ALA A 170 13.38 -14.00 17.04
CA ALA A 170 12.32 -13.71 16.06
C ALA A 170 11.11 -14.60 16.34
N GLN A 171 9.92 -13.99 16.29
CA GLN A 171 8.65 -14.67 16.44
C GLN A 171 7.72 -14.25 15.31
N PHE A 172 6.93 -15.19 14.76
CA PHE A 172 5.96 -14.94 13.70
C PHE A 172 4.58 -15.39 14.15
N SER A 173 3.55 -14.58 13.88
CA SER A 173 2.17 -14.91 14.24
C SER A 173 1.19 -14.40 13.20
N TYR A 174 0.29 -15.26 12.77
CA TYR A 174 -0.88 -14.86 12.00
C TYR A 174 -1.96 -14.32 12.94
N ILE A 175 -2.45 -13.11 12.66
CA ILE A 175 -3.44 -12.43 13.53
C ILE A 175 -4.82 -12.28 12.89
N GLY A 176 -5.05 -12.93 11.75
CA GLY A 176 -6.31 -12.81 11.00
C GLY A 176 -6.30 -11.63 10.04
N GLU A 177 -7.33 -11.54 9.21
CA GLU A 177 -7.50 -10.52 8.17
C GLU A 177 -8.56 -9.49 8.56
N GLY A 178 -8.43 -8.27 8.04
CA GLY A 178 -9.42 -7.21 8.20
C GLY A 178 -9.72 -6.87 9.67
N ILE A 179 -10.99 -6.93 10.06
CA ILE A 179 -11.46 -6.54 11.41
C ILE A 179 -10.82 -7.39 12.51
N SER A 180 -10.55 -8.68 12.25
CA SER A 180 -9.96 -9.57 13.25
C SER A 180 -8.52 -9.16 13.59
N SER A 181 -7.72 -8.76 12.61
CA SER A 181 -6.37 -8.25 12.83
C SER A 181 -6.39 -6.94 13.64
N PHE A 182 -7.28 -6.00 13.30
CA PHE A 182 -7.39 -4.74 14.04
C PHE A 182 -7.80 -4.95 15.49
N SER A 183 -8.70 -5.90 15.80
CA SER A 183 -9.06 -6.22 17.18
C SER A 183 -7.85 -6.64 18.02
N ARG A 184 -6.96 -7.46 17.45
CA ARG A 184 -5.70 -7.89 18.11
C ARG A 184 -4.70 -6.75 18.25
N LEU A 185 -4.53 -5.93 17.21
CA LEU A 185 -3.65 -4.75 17.23
C LEU A 185 -4.11 -3.72 18.28
N ASN A 186 -5.42 -3.49 18.40
CA ASN A 186 -6.00 -2.55 19.37
C ASN A 186 -5.78 -2.96 20.85
N SER A 187 -5.45 -4.24 21.11
CA SER A 187 -5.13 -4.79 22.44
C SER A 187 -3.64 -5.12 22.62
N LEU A 188 -2.80 -4.81 21.65
CA LEU A 188 -1.37 -5.14 21.64
C LEU A 188 -0.64 -4.48 22.82
N GLN A 189 0.34 -5.20 23.38
CA GLN A 189 1.22 -4.70 24.44
C GLN A 189 2.68 -4.88 24.02
N CYS A 190 3.34 -3.78 23.72
CA CYS A 190 4.75 -3.74 23.36
C CYS A 190 5.30 -2.31 23.49
N ARG A 191 6.58 -2.11 23.27
CA ARG A 191 7.17 -0.77 23.29
C ARG A 191 7.09 -0.05 21.96
N LEU A 192 7.39 -0.74 20.87
CA LEU A 192 7.48 -0.16 19.52
C LEU A 192 6.72 -1.01 18.51
N VAL A 193 5.87 -0.37 17.72
CA VAL A 193 5.23 -0.99 16.54
C VAL A 193 5.71 -0.30 15.29
N LEU A 194 6.17 -1.08 14.31
CA LEU A 194 6.44 -0.65 12.94
C LEU A 194 5.35 -1.17 12.01
N MET A 195 4.79 -0.31 11.15
CA MET A 195 3.80 -0.71 10.15
C MET A 195 3.82 0.21 8.92
N THR A 196 3.25 -0.28 7.81
CA THR A 196 2.97 0.52 6.61
C THR A 196 1.53 0.99 6.52
N THR A 197 0.63 0.45 7.38
CA THR A 197 -0.79 0.79 7.40
C THR A 197 -0.98 2.24 7.82
N PRO A 198 -1.58 3.09 6.98
CA PRO A 198 -1.86 4.47 7.33
C PRO A 198 -3.10 4.59 8.25
N GLN A 199 -3.50 5.82 8.57
CA GLN A 199 -4.74 6.15 9.29
C GLN A 199 -4.86 5.48 10.68
N LEU A 200 -3.73 5.29 11.37
CA LEU A 200 -3.74 4.88 12.78
C LEU A 200 -4.63 5.84 13.59
N ASP A 201 -5.51 5.29 14.42
CA ASP A 201 -6.46 6.01 15.30
C ASP A 201 -7.51 6.87 14.58
N VAL A 202 -7.61 6.75 13.25
CA VAL A 202 -8.61 7.47 12.44
C VAL A 202 -9.89 6.65 12.32
N LEU A 203 -9.79 5.39 11.86
CA LEU A 203 -10.93 4.51 11.59
C LEU A 203 -10.97 3.33 12.58
N GLN A 204 -10.80 2.13 12.09
CA GLN A 204 -10.93 0.88 12.85
C GLN A 204 -9.65 0.49 13.59
N LEU A 205 -8.49 0.81 13.00
CA LEU A 205 -7.20 0.59 13.62
C LEU A 205 -6.95 1.68 14.68
N ARG A 206 -7.07 1.31 15.95
CA ARG A 206 -6.88 2.23 17.08
C ARG A 206 -5.51 2.08 17.70
N ARG A 207 -5.00 3.17 18.28
CA ARG A 207 -3.80 3.10 19.13
C ARG A 207 -4.10 2.25 20.37
N SER A 208 -3.36 1.16 20.56
CA SER A 208 -3.43 0.41 21.82
C SER A 208 -2.81 1.21 22.96
N LYS A 209 -3.46 1.21 24.12
CA LYS A 209 -2.89 1.79 25.36
C LYS A 209 -1.65 1.04 25.85
N GLY A 210 -1.48 -0.20 25.41
CA GLY A 210 -0.33 -1.04 25.77
C GLY A 210 0.90 -0.81 24.90
N VAL A 211 0.80 0.00 23.84
CA VAL A 211 1.92 0.35 22.93
C VAL A 211 2.45 1.74 23.27
N LYS A 212 3.76 1.85 23.43
CA LYS A 212 4.42 3.12 23.80
C LYS A 212 4.66 4.02 22.58
N HIS A 213 4.97 3.44 21.42
CA HIS A 213 5.40 4.18 20.24
C HIS A 213 4.95 3.48 18.95
N TYR A 214 4.37 4.24 18.03
CA TYR A 214 4.00 3.78 16.69
C TYR A 214 4.86 4.46 15.63
N CYS A 215 5.56 3.66 14.84
CA CYS A 215 6.40 4.09 13.73
C CYS A 215 5.75 3.67 12.41
N HIS A 216 5.58 4.61 11.49
CA HIS A 216 5.18 4.31 10.11
C HIS A 216 6.42 4.22 9.22
N ILE A 217 6.44 3.28 8.26
CA ILE A 217 7.43 3.24 7.19
C ILE A 217 6.76 3.47 5.84
N ILE A 218 7.29 4.40 5.06
CA ILE A 218 6.81 4.67 3.70
C ILE A 218 7.25 3.52 2.80
N HIS A 219 6.29 2.90 2.11
CA HIS A 219 6.49 1.63 1.39
C HIS A 219 6.78 1.78 -0.11
N SER A 220 6.70 2.99 -0.66
CA SER A 220 6.86 3.24 -2.10
C SER A 220 7.58 4.56 -2.37
N PRO A 221 8.25 4.73 -3.54
CA PRO A 221 9.04 5.92 -3.84
C PRO A 221 8.27 7.24 -3.94
N PRO A 222 7.04 7.28 -4.51
CA PRO A 222 6.36 8.55 -4.75
C PRO A 222 6.00 9.28 -3.46
N HIS A 223 5.67 10.55 -3.61
CA HIS A 223 5.33 11.45 -2.52
C HIS A 223 4.08 11.01 -1.75
N VAL A 224 4.03 11.33 -0.47
CA VAL A 224 2.93 10.91 0.44
C VAL A 224 1.72 11.86 0.44
N ASP A 225 1.73 12.91 -0.37
CA ASP A 225 0.63 13.87 -0.49
C ASP A 225 -0.69 13.25 -1.00
N ILE A 226 -0.59 12.13 -1.70
CA ILE A 226 -1.73 11.34 -2.17
C ILE A 226 -2.10 10.19 -1.22
N TYR A 227 -1.63 10.19 0.01
CA TYR A 227 -2.18 9.33 1.05
C TYR A 227 -3.58 9.84 1.44
N GLU A 228 -4.42 8.94 1.94
CA GLU A 228 -5.74 9.32 2.46
C GLU A 228 -5.61 10.30 3.63
N VAL A 229 -6.63 11.14 3.81
CA VAL A 229 -6.64 12.17 4.86
C VAL A 229 -6.33 11.57 6.23
N PHE A 230 -5.48 12.24 7.01
CA PHE A 230 -4.99 11.83 8.33
C PHE A 230 -4.11 10.55 8.32
N ALA A 231 -3.51 10.21 7.20
CA ALA A 231 -2.72 9.00 7.05
C ALA A 231 -1.64 8.84 8.11
N LEU A 232 -0.91 9.92 8.42
CA LEU A 232 0.24 9.90 9.32
C LEU A 232 0.02 10.64 10.64
N ASP A 233 -1.13 11.27 10.86
CA ASP A 233 -1.36 12.23 11.94
C ASP A 233 -1.08 11.68 13.34
N TYR A 234 -1.43 10.43 13.58
CA TYR A 234 -1.34 9.81 14.90
C TYR A 234 -0.14 8.87 15.10
N PHE A 235 0.82 8.89 14.19
CA PHE A 235 2.11 8.21 14.40
C PHE A 235 3.05 9.08 15.23
N ASP A 236 3.92 8.43 16.01
CA ASP A 236 4.94 9.10 16.82
C ASP A 236 6.21 9.35 15.99
N SER A 237 6.51 8.44 15.05
CA SER A 237 7.64 8.57 14.12
C SER A 237 7.32 8.06 12.73
N VAL A 238 8.12 8.51 11.74
CA VAL A 238 8.03 8.08 10.34
C VAL A 238 9.43 7.81 9.80
N LEU A 239 9.62 6.63 9.20
CA LEU A 239 10.77 6.31 8.38
C LEU A 239 10.47 6.71 6.93
N THR A 240 11.24 7.64 6.38
CA THR A 240 11.01 8.22 5.06
C THR A 240 12.06 7.78 4.06
N ASN A 241 11.69 7.71 2.79
CA ASN A 241 12.60 7.34 1.70
C ASN A 241 13.59 8.46 1.40
N SER A 242 13.17 9.72 1.57
CA SER A 242 13.93 10.89 1.16
C SER A 242 13.47 12.17 1.89
N PRO A 243 14.22 13.28 1.78
CA PRO A 243 13.87 14.57 2.36
C PRO A 243 12.53 15.15 1.89
N ILE A 244 12.10 14.87 0.66
CA ILE A 244 10.84 15.43 0.12
C ILE A 244 9.62 15.05 0.97
N HIS A 245 9.60 13.85 1.53
CA HIS A 245 8.53 13.43 2.44
C HIS A 245 8.57 14.19 3.76
N THR A 246 9.78 14.48 4.26
CA THR A 246 9.96 15.23 5.51
C THR A 246 9.35 16.62 5.43
N GLU A 247 9.60 17.33 4.34
CA GLU A 247 9.08 18.69 4.13
C GLU A 247 7.56 18.72 4.17
N TYR A 248 6.93 17.79 3.44
CA TYR A 248 5.49 17.68 3.39
C TYR A 248 4.86 17.31 4.75
N ILE A 249 5.45 16.32 5.45
CA ILE A 249 4.97 15.92 6.78
C ILE A 249 5.03 17.12 7.74
N ARG A 250 6.11 17.92 7.71
CA ARG A 250 6.23 19.14 8.54
C ARG A 250 5.19 20.19 8.20
N GLU A 251 4.83 20.32 6.94
CA GLU A 251 3.78 21.23 6.52
C GLU A 251 2.40 20.80 7.05
N VAL A 252 2.05 19.52 6.89
CA VAL A 252 0.79 18.96 7.40
C VAL A 252 0.71 19.09 8.93
N GLU A 253 1.81 18.78 9.64
CA GLU A 253 1.88 18.97 11.09
C GLU A 253 1.56 20.42 11.51
N LYS A 254 2.13 21.39 10.80
CA LYS A 254 1.88 22.81 11.06
C LYS A 254 0.43 23.20 10.76
N LEU A 255 -0.12 22.76 9.62
CA LEU A 255 -1.49 23.05 9.22
C LEU A 255 -2.52 22.52 10.22
N ARG A 256 -2.32 21.29 10.70
CA ARG A 256 -3.23 20.61 11.62
C ARG A 256 -2.88 20.79 13.09
N ASN A 257 -1.86 21.60 13.40
CA ASN A 257 -1.35 21.83 14.76
C ASN A 257 -1.07 20.52 15.50
N LEU A 258 -0.37 19.60 14.82
CA LEU A 258 0.01 18.30 15.36
C LEU A 258 1.34 18.37 16.12
N LYS A 259 1.54 17.43 17.06
CA LYS A 259 2.86 17.22 17.65
C LYS A 259 3.85 16.79 16.57
N PRO A 260 5.02 17.42 16.44
CA PRO A 260 6.03 17.02 15.49
C PRO A 260 6.47 15.56 15.70
N LYS A 261 6.45 14.77 14.63
CA LYS A 261 6.90 13.39 14.63
C LYS A 261 8.41 13.31 14.58
N GLN A 262 8.98 12.25 15.13
CA GLN A 262 10.37 11.92 14.86
C GLN A 262 10.47 11.37 13.42
N ILE A 263 11.26 12.01 12.57
CA ILE A 263 11.44 11.60 11.17
C ILE A 263 12.89 11.15 10.98
N SER A 264 13.05 9.97 10.38
CA SER A 264 14.34 9.44 9.95
C SER A 264 14.31 9.14 8.47
N ILE A 265 15.25 9.70 7.71
CA ILE A 265 15.44 9.38 6.30
C ILE A 265 16.23 8.08 6.23
N THR A 266 15.61 6.99 5.81
CA THR A 266 16.20 5.65 5.83
C THR A 266 16.35 5.01 4.46
N GLY A 267 15.77 5.63 3.43
CA GLY A 267 15.75 5.07 2.08
C GLY A 267 14.56 4.13 1.83
N CYS A 268 14.44 3.66 0.61
CA CYS A 268 13.33 2.83 0.16
C CYS A 268 13.72 1.35 0.15
N THR A 269 13.39 0.63 1.21
CA THR A 269 13.69 -0.81 1.36
C THR A 269 13.08 -1.67 0.25
N TYR A 270 11.90 -1.30 -0.24
CA TYR A 270 11.25 -1.95 -1.38
C TYR A 270 12.10 -1.89 -2.65
N LEU A 271 12.63 -0.71 -3.00
CA LEU A 271 13.53 -0.55 -4.15
C LEU A 271 14.83 -1.33 -3.99
N ASP A 272 15.39 -1.40 -2.78
CA ASP A 272 16.59 -2.20 -2.50
C ASP A 272 16.38 -3.67 -2.82
N VAL A 273 15.19 -4.22 -2.52
CA VAL A 273 14.83 -5.60 -2.87
C VAL A 273 14.70 -5.78 -4.38
N LEU A 274 14.06 -4.84 -5.07
CA LEU A 274 13.94 -4.91 -6.53
C LEU A 274 15.30 -4.80 -7.23
N ASP A 275 16.17 -3.90 -6.78
CA ASP A 275 17.54 -3.74 -7.32
C ASP A 275 18.37 -5.01 -7.09
N SER A 276 18.27 -5.62 -5.91
CA SER A 276 18.94 -6.89 -5.62
C SER A 276 18.47 -8.03 -6.53
N LYS A 277 17.16 -8.13 -6.79
CA LYS A 277 16.60 -9.08 -7.76
C LYS A 277 17.10 -8.82 -9.19
N LEU A 278 17.15 -7.55 -9.58
CA LEU A 278 17.66 -7.13 -10.89
C LEU A 278 19.14 -7.49 -11.07
N ASP A 279 19.96 -7.29 -10.04
CA ASP A 279 21.37 -7.66 -10.04
C ASP A 279 21.58 -9.19 -10.10
N GLN A 280 20.73 -9.95 -9.44
CA GLN A 280 20.74 -11.42 -9.55
C GLN A 280 20.38 -11.85 -10.97
N PHE A 281 19.36 -11.23 -11.57
CA PHE A 281 18.97 -11.48 -12.95
C PHE A 281 20.12 -11.17 -13.92
N ARG A 282 20.77 -10.03 -13.80
CA ARG A 282 21.91 -9.62 -14.65
C ARG A 282 23.09 -10.58 -14.53
N ARG A 283 23.41 -11.05 -13.31
CA ARG A 283 24.54 -11.95 -13.07
C ARG A 283 24.28 -13.37 -13.54
N ASN A 284 23.09 -13.86 -13.40
CA ASN A 284 22.77 -15.28 -13.68
C ASN A 284 22.29 -15.51 -15.11
N GLY A 285 22.00 -14.45 -15.87
CA GLY A 285 21.49 -14.54 -17.24
C GLY A 285 20.13 -15.27 -17.36
N ALA A 286 19.47 -15.55 -16.24
CA ALA A 286 18.22 -16.29 -16.19
C ALA A 286 17.32 -15.71 -15.07
N ALA A 287 16.02 -15.60 -15.37
CA ALA A 287 15.02 -15.50 -14.32
C ALA A 287 15.03 -16.79 -13.48
N PRO A 288 14.66 -16.73 -12.19
CA PRO A 288 14.52 -17.93 -11.38
C PRO A 288 13.67 -18.97 -12.11
N SER A 289 14.05 -20.24 -12.04
CA SER A 289 13.46 -21.35 -12.81
C SER A 289 11.95 -21.58 -12.59
N SER A 290 11.38 -20.95 -11.57
CA SER A 290 9.93 -20.94 -11.28
C SER A 290 9.15 -19.88 -12.07
N LEU A 291 9.85 -18.93 -12.68
CA LEU A 291 9.25 -17.90 -13.53
C LEU A 291 9.56 -18.34 -14.97
N ASN A 292 8.51 -18.60 -15.75
CA ASN A 292 8.65 -18.80 -17.18
C ASN A 292 9.09 -17.44 -17.75
N PRO A 293 10.41 -17.18 -17.95
CA PRO A 293 10.81 -15.93 -18.54
C PRO A 293 10.23 -15.96 -19.93
N THR A 294 9.41 -15.00 -20.24
CA THR A 294 8.88 -14.88 -21.58
C THR A 294 10.11 -14.77 -22.49
N PRO A 295 10.25 -15.61 -23.53
CA PRO A 295 11.48 -15.75 -24.33
C PRO A 295 12.05 -14.43 -24.88
N TYR A 296 11.19 -13.42 -24.98
CA TYR A 296 11.52 -12.10 -25.54
C TYR A 296 12.64 -11.31 -24.82
N PHE A 297 12.97 -11.65 -23.56
CA PHE A 297 14.07 -10.98 -22.88
C PHE A 297 15.43 -11.33 -23.48
N PHE A 298 15.61 -12.58 -23.91
CA PHE A 298 16.86 -13.07 -24.47
C PHE A 298 16.94 -12.93 -26.00
N GLU A 299 15.80 -13.01 -26.68
CA GLU A 299 15.72 -12.83 -28.13
C GLU A 299 15.79 -11.35 -28.51
N CYS A 300 15.32 -10.45 -27.64
CA CYS A 300 15.30 -9.01 -27.89
C CYS A 300 16.67 -8.36 -28.04
N GLU A 301 17.69 -8.85 -27.33
CA GLU A 301 19.04 -8.28 -27.47
C GLU A 301 19.75 -8.67 -28.77
N LYS A 302 19.37 -9.82 -29.37
CA LYS A 302 20.05 -10.34 -30.56
C LYS A 302 19.54 -9.81 -31.90
N GLU A 303 18.30 -9.30 -31.95
CA GLU A 303 17.64 -8.91 -33.20
C GLU A 303 17.04 -7.49 -33.17
N LYS A 304 17.45 -6.65 -32.23
CA LYS A 304 16.92 -5.27 -32.13
C LYS A 304 17.43 -4.44 -33.33
N ASP A 305 16.49 -3.95 -34.16
CA ASP A 305 16.80 -2.89 -35.11
C ASP A 305 17.38 -1.69 -34.33
N PRO A 306 18.58 -1.21 -34.64
CA PRO A 306 19.20 -0.11 -33.91
C PRO A 306 18.35 1.19 -33.89
N ASN A 307 17.39 1.30 -34.78
CA ASN A 307 16.45 2.43 -34.86
C ASN A 307 15.08 2.15 -34.24
N SER A 308 14.91 1.01 -33.56
CA SER A 308 13.66 0.68 -32.86
C SER A 308 13.83 0.72 -31.33
N TYR A 309 12.78 1.14 -30.65
CA TYR A 309 12.73 1.17 -29.20
C TYR A 309 11.77 0.10 -28.65
N THR A 310 11.99 -0.30 -27.41
CA THR A 310 11.05 -1.14 -26.66
C THR A 310 10.24 -0.25 -25.73
N ILE A 311 8.93 -0.23 -25.90
CA ILE A 311 7.99 0.62 -25.17
C ILE A 311 7.18 -0.25 -24.22
N LEU A 312 7.22 0.03 -22.93
CA LEU A 312 6.42 -0.65 -21.91
C LEU A 312 5.16 0.17 -21.62
N ILE A 313 3.99 -0.37 -21.90
CA ILE A 313 2.71 0.17 -21.45
C ILE A 313 2.37 -0.49 -20.11
N SER A 314 2.47 0.27 -19.01
CA SER A 314 2.24 -0.22 -17.64
C SER A 314 1.22 0.68 -16.92
N PRO A 315 -0.09 0.46 -17.17
CA PRO A 315 -1.15 1.26 -16.58
C PRO A 315 -1.45 0.85 -15.14
N SER A 316 -2.17 1.71 -14.43
CA SER A 316 -2.95 1.34 -13.26
C SER A 316 -4.21 0.54 -13.68
N TRP A 317 -5.21 0.44 -12.82
CA TRP A 317 -6.48 -0.24 -13.06
C TRP A 317 -7.66 0.68 -12.75
N GLY A 318 -8.87 0.29 -13.19
CA GLY A 318 -10.10 1.07 -13.02
C GLY A 318 -10.44 1.94 -14.24
N ARG A 319 -11.55 2.65 -14.14
CA ARG A 319 -12.16 3.38 -15.29
C ARG A 319 -11.27 4.46 -15.89
N GLU A 320 -10.44 5.10 -15.08
CA GLU A 320 -9.55 6.20 -15.49
C GLU A 320 -8.18 5.70 -15.95
N ALA A 321 -7.87 4.41 -15.79
CA ALA A 321 -6.62 3.82 -16.23
C ALA A 321 -6.47 3.84 -17.76
N LEU A 322 -5.24 3.87 -18.24
CA LEU A 322 -4.92 4.04 -19.67
C LEU A 322 -5.64 3.04 -20.57
N LEU A 323 -5.62 1.74 -20.23
CA LEU A 323 -6.24 0.72 -21.07
C LEU A 323 -7.76 0.83 -21.09
N SER A 324 -8.38 1.18 -19.96
CA SER A 324 -9.83 1.36 -19.87
C SER A 324 -10.30 2.59 -20.65
N LYS A 325 -9.52 3.66 -20.60
CA LYS A 325 -9.88 4.96 -21.17
C LYS A 325 -9.57 5.06 -22.66
N TYR A 326 -8.44 4.51 -23.09
CA TYR A 326 -7.95 4.68 -24.45
C TYR A 326 -7.90 3.38 -25.27
N GLY A 327 -7.69 2.22 -24.65
CA GLY A 327 -7.70 0.92 -25.31
C GLY A 327 -6.88 0.89 -26.59
N MET A 328 -7.49 0.42 -27.68
CA MET A 328 -6.83 0.37 -29.00
C MET A 328 -6.43 1.73 -29.57
N LYS A 329 -7.05 2.85 -29.14
CA LYS A 329 -6.60 4.19 -29.55
C LYS A 329 -5.19 4.51 -29.08
N LEU A 330 -4.77 3.95 -27.94
CA LEU A 330 -3.39 4.05 -27.44
C LEU A 330 -2.49 3.02 -28.11
N ILE A 331 -2.97 1.78 -28.26
CA ILE A 331 -2.17 0.63 -28.70
C ILE A 331 -1.88 0.70 -30.21
N ALA A 332 -2.90 0.97 -31.04
CA ALA A 332 -2.79 0.85 -32.50
C ALA A 332 -1.73 1.77 -33.12
N PRO A 333 -1.58 3.06 -32.75
CA PRO A 333 -0.50 3.90 -33.28
C PRO A 333 0.89 3.32 -33.02
N LEU A 334 1.11 2.78 -31.81
CA LEU A 334 2.37 2.14 -31.43
C LEU A 334 2.57 0.81 -32.13
N ALA A 335 1.50 0.02 -32.28
CA ALA A 335 1.51 -1.28 -32.97
C ALA A 335 1.84 -1.16 -34.46
N ASN A 336 1.44 -0.06 -35.10
CA ASN A 336 1.75 0.26 -36.49
C ASN A 336 3.15 0.88 -36.68
N SER A 337 3.93 1.00 -35.61
CA SER A 337 5.29 1.52 -35.67
C SER A 337 6.33 0.40 -35.79
N LYS A 338 7.61 0.79 -35.99
CA LYS A 338 8.75 -0.14 -35.93
C LYS A 338 9.15 -0.57 -34.53
N HIS A 339 8.52 -0.01 -33.48
CA HIS A 339 8.88 -0.24 -32.09
C HIS A 339 8.32 -1.56 -31.58
N ARG A 340 8.93 -2.12 -30.55
CA ARG A 340 8.40 -3.25 -29.77
C ARG A 340 7.53 -2.73 -28.65
N ILE A 341 6.40 -3.37 -28.42
CA ILE A 341 5.42 -2.95 -27.43
C ILE A 341 5.23 -4.07 -26.42
N ILE A 342 5.55 -3.81 -25.17
CA ILE A 342 5.23 -4.68 -24.05
C ILE A 342 4.01 -4.07 -23.34
N ILE A 343 2.93 -4.80 -23.25
CA ILE A 343 1.73 -4.39 -22.51
C ILE A 343 1.67 -5.22 -21.24
N ARG A 344 1.79 -4.55 -20.10
CA ARG A 344 1.73 -5.16 -18.78
C ARG A 344 0.55 -4.58 -17.98
N PRO A 345 -0.63 -5.21 -18.02
CA PRO A 345 -1.77 -4.78 -17.22
C PRO A 345 -1.46 -4.87 -15.72
N HIS A 346 -2.09 -4.02 -14.94
CA HIS A 346 -2.06 -4.15 -13.49
C HIS A 346 -2.65 -5.50 -13.06
N PRO A 347 -2.10 -6.19 -12.03
CA PRO A 347 -2.64 -7.49 -11.58
C PRO A 347 -4.14 -7.47 -11.29
N GLN A 348 -4.66 -6.39 -10.71
CA GLN A 348 -6.08 -6.23 -10.45
C GLN A 348 -6.94 -6.23 -11.71
N SER A 349 -6.43 -5.74 -12.84
CA SER A 349 -7.17 -5.71 -14.11
C SER A 349 -7.55 -7.11 -14.61
N TYR A 350 -6.76 -8.14 -14.29
CA TYR A 350 -7.11 -9.53 -14.64
C TYR A 350 -8.38 -10.02 -13.93
N THR A 351 -8.73 -9.42 -12.81
CA THR A 351 -9.95 -9.74 -12.05
C THR A 351 -11.07 -8.76 -12.36
N SER A 352 -10.81 -7.46 -12.27
CA SER A 352 -11.85 -6.43 -12.38
C SER A 352 -12.19 -6.04 -13.82
N GLU A 353 -11.25 -6.25 -14.77
CA GLU A 353 -11.34 -5.77 -16.16
C GLU A 353 -11.05 -6.90 -17.17
N ALA A 354 -11.28 -8.17 -16.80
CA ALA A 354 -10.93 -9.35 -17.59
C ALA A 354 -11.49 -9.29 -19.03
N ALA A 355 -12.75 -8.92 -19.20
CA ALA A 355 -13.40 -8.83 -20.51
C ALA A 355 -12.76 -7.74 -21.41
N LEU A 356 -12.34 -6.61 -20.83
CA LEU A 356 -11.60 -5.56 -21.53
C LEU A 356 -10.24 -6.10 -22.02
N LEU A 357 -9.49 -6.75 -21.14
CA LEU A 357 -8.17 -7.30 -21.49
C LEU A 357 -8.26 -8.37 -22.58
N GLU A 358 -9.25 -9.27 -22.52
CA GLU A 358 -9.50 -10.26 -23.57
C GLU A 358 -9.85 -9.61 -24.92
N GLY A 359 -10.67 -8.55 -24.89
CA GLY A 359 -10.96 -7.76 -26.07
C GLY A 359 -9.71 -7.15 -26.69
N LEU A 360 -8.91 -6.44 -25.89
CA LEU A 360 -7.69 -5.79 -26.34
C LEU A 360 -6.65 -6.80 -26.85
N LYS A 361 -6.50 -7.96 -26.20
CA LYS A 361 -5.62 -9.04 -26.66
C LYS A 361 -6.04 -9.58 -28.03
N ARG A 362 -7.34 -9.82 -28.21
CA ARG A 362 -7.89 -10.27 -29.50
C ARG A 362 -7.68 -9.22 -30.60
N ASP A 363 -7.97 -7.95 -30.31
CA ASP A 363 -7.90 -6.86 -31.29
C ASP A 363 -6.45 -6.51 -31.63
N SER A 364 -5.51 -6.76 -30.71
CA SER A 364 -4.06 -6.58 -30.92
C SER A 364 -3.35 -7.81 -31.49
N ALA A 365 -3.99 -8.97 -31.57
CA ALA A 365 -3.38 -10.21 -32.05
C ALA A 365 -2.75 -10.14 -33.47
N PRO A 366 -3.24 -9.34 -34.42
CA PRO A 366 -2.61 -9.19 -35.73
C PRO A 366 -1.23 -8.51 -35.71
N TYR A 367 -0.86 -7.83 -34.61
CA TYR A 367 0.38 -7.07 -34.54
C TYR A 367 1.50 -7.91 -33.91
N ALA A 368 2.49 -8.30 -34.72
CA ALA A 368 3.61 -9.16 -34.31
C ALA A 368 4.59 -8.50 -33.33
N ASN A 369 4.59 -7.17 -33.23
CA ASN A 369 5.46 -6.38 -32.36
C ASN A 369 4.88 -6.14 -30.96
N ILE A 370 3.71 -6.70 -30.64
CA ILE A 370 3.05 -6.60 -29.33
C ILE A 370 3.26 -7.86 -28.52
N ILE A 371 3.65 -7.68 -27.26
CA ILE A 371 3.80 -8.72 -26.26
C ILE A 371 2.95 -8.37 -25.02
N TRP A 372 2.11 -9.30 -24.58
CA TRP A 372 1.37 -9.17 -23.34
C TRP A 372 2.13 -9.85 -22.21
N ASP A 373 2.64 -9.05 -21.25
CA ASP A 373 3.38 -9.54 -20.10
C ASP A 373 2.45 -9.84 -18.92
N SER A 374 2.57 -11.06 -18.37
CA SER A 374 1.84 -11.53 -17.20
C SER A 374 2.78 -12.13 -16.13
N ASN A 375 4.06 -11.85 -16.20
CA ASN A 375 5.02 -12.30 -15.19
C ASN A 375 4.66 -11.76 -13.81
N VAL A 376 5.01 -12.50 -12.75
CA VAL A 376 4.77 -12.04 -11.37
C VAL A 376 5.58 -10.78 -11.08
N ASP A 377 6.88 -10.78 -11.40
CA ASP A 377 7.75 -9.61 -11.21
C ASP A 377 7.73 -8.68 -12.44
N ASN A 378 7.58 -7.38 -12.18
CA ASN A 378 7.55 -6.34 -13.19
C ASN A 378 8.95 -5.90 -13.69
N ILE A 379 10.00 -6.21 -12.92
CA ILE A 379 11.37 -5.76 -13.20
C ILE A 379 11.89 -6.20 -14.56
N TYR A 380 11.44 -7.36 -15.08
CA TYR A 380 11.89 -7.87 -16.37
C TYR A 380 11.36 -7.04 -17.55
N ALA A 381 10.06 -6.72 -17.53
CA ALA A 381 9.45 -5.85 -18.53
C ALA A 381 10.06 -4.45 -18.49
N MET A 382 10.33 -3.92 -17.30
CA MET A 382 11.02 -2.64 -17.11
C MET A 382 12.45 -2.67 -17.62
N ALA A 383 13.20 -3.75 -17.35
CA ALA A 383 14.59 -3.89 -17.81
C ALA A 383 14.70 -3.86 -19.35
N ALA A 384 13.74 -4.50 -20.04
CA ALA A 384 13.69 -4.55 -21.49
C ALA A 384 13.25 -3.23 -22.13
N ALA A 385 12.52 -2.38 -21.42
CA ALA A 385 11.96 -1.15 -21.98
C ALA A 385 13.00 -0.03 -22.09
N ASP A 386 12.90 0.78 -23.15
CA ASP A 386 13.64 2.03 -23.32
C ASP A 386 12.83 3.23 -22.76
N LEU A 387 11.50 3.11 -22.74
CA LEU A 387 10.57 4.11 -22.23
C LEU A 387 9.32 3.41 -21.65
N MET A 388 8.76 3.96 -20.59
CA MET A 388 7.47 3.52 -20.06
C MET A 388 6.36 4.50 -20.43
N VAL A 389 5.23 3.96 -20.91
CA VAL A 389 3.95 4.68 -21.02
C VAL A 389 3.10 4.29 -19.83
N GLY A 390 2.84 5.25 -18.95
CA GLY A 390 2.10 5.05 -17.70
C GLY A 390 0.98 6.08 -17.51
N ASP A 391 0.29 5.96 -16.40
CA ASP A 391 -0.72 6.94 -15.96
C ASP A 391 -0.34 7.57 -14.60
N PHE A 392 -1.13 7.37 -13.57
CA PHE A 392 -0.89 7.85 -12.21
C PHE A 392 -0.33 6.75 -11.28
N SER A 393 0.08 5.62 -11.82
CA SER A 393 0.61 4.49 -11.05
C SER A 393 1.99 4.78 -10.46
N GLY A 394 2.20 4.37 -9.22
CA GLY A 394 3.50 4.44 -8.53
C GLY A 394 4.64 3.69 -9.25
N VAL A 395 4.31 2.73 -10.09
CA VAL A 395 5.26 1.94 -10.90
C VAL A 395 6.15 2.79 -11.81
N ILE A 396 5.69 3.99 -12.20
CA ILE A 396 6.49 4.96 -12.93
C ILE A 396 7.76 5.32 -12.14
N PHE A 397 7.63 5.52 -10.84
CA PHE A 397 8.77 5.89 -9.99
C PHE A 397 9.67 4.69 -9.70
N ASP A 398 9.15 3.46 -9.67
CA ASP A 398 9.97 2.25 -9.66
C ASP A 398 10.86 2.19 -10.92
N PHE A 399 10.27 2.47 -12.08
CA PHE A 399 10.98 2.48 -13.36
C PHE A 399 12.09 3.55 -13.40
N ILE A 400 11.77 4.76 -12.95
CA ILE A 400 12.75 5.86 -12.85
C ILE A 400 13.89 5.49 -11.92
N CYS A 401 13.58 5.02 -10.71
CA CYS A 401 14.58 4.71 -9.68
C CYS A 401 15.50 3.55 -10.11
N LEU A 402 14.95 2.50 -10.70
CA LEU A 402 15.71 1.30 -11.08
C LEU A 402 16.51 1.47 -12.38
N PHE A 403 15.97 2.20 -13.36
CA PHE A 403 16.51 2.18 -14.73
C PHE A 403 16.95 3.55 -15.24
N ALA A 404 16.62 4.65 -14.58
CA ALA A 404 16.93 6.03 -15.01
C ALA A 404 16.47 6.30 -16.46
N LYS A 405 15.29 5.82 -16.83
CA LYS A 405 14.73 5.96 -18.19
C LYS A 405 13.48 6.82 -18.17
N PRO A 406 13.19 7.57 -19.26
CA PRO A 406 12.08 8.50 -19.32
C PRO A 406 10.71 7.80 -19.37
N VAL A 407 9.68 8.58 -18.99
CA VAL A 407 8.29 8.15 -19.05
C VAL A 407 7.46 9.03 -19.98
N LEU A 408 6.36 8.47 -20.48
CA LEU A 408 5.33 9.19 -21.18
C LEU A 408 4.00 8.94 -20.48
N THR A 409 3.24 10.00 -20.20
CA THR A 409 1.94 9.89 -19.55
C THR A 409 0.88 10.59 -20.36
N MET A 410 -0.37 10.23 -20.14
CA MET A 410 -1.51 11.01 -20.64
C MET A 410 -1.81 12.16 -19.68
N GLU A 411 -2.25 13.31 -20.23
CA GLU A 411 -2.79 14.37 -19.38
C GLU A 411 -3.99 13.82 -18.58
N PHE A 412 -4.00 14.08 -17.29
CA PHE A 412 -5.08 13.67 -16.40
C PHE A 412 -5.40 14.77 -15.40
N ASP A 413 -6.65 14.84 -15.02
CA ASP A 413 -7.10 15.66 -13.91
C ASP A 413 -7.09 14.81 -12.64
N PHE A 414 -6.45 15.33 -11.60
CA PHE A 414 -6.37 14.68 -10.32
C PHE A 414 -7.41 15.28 -9.36
N ASN A 415 -8.35 14.47 -8.91
CA ASN A 415 -9.27 14.87 -7.84
C ASN A 415 -8.57 14.69 -6.50
N VAL A 416 -8.36 15.79 -5.77
CA VAL A 416 -7.65 15.81 -4.48
C VAL A 416 -8.57 15.49 -3.29
N ALA A 417 -9.87 15.37 -3.50
CA ALA A 417 -10.83 15.11 -2.42
C ALA A 417 -10.55 13.76 -1.73
N GLY A 418 -10.42 13.81 -0.43
CA GLY A 418 -10.13 12.63 0.40
C GLY A 418 -8.65 12.28 0.57
N TYR A 419 -7.74 13.02 -0.08
CA TYR A 419 -6.30 12.87 0.15
C TYR A 419 -5.77 13.93 1.11
N ASP A 420 -4.66 13.66 1.77
CA ASP A 420 -3.97 14.59 2.67
C ASP A 420 -3.67 15.95 2.01
N LEU A 421 -3.47 15.95 0.71
CA LEU A 421 -3.22 17.10 -0.12
C LEU A 421 -4.36 18.13 -0.11
N GLU A 422 -5.62 17.71 0.12
CA GLU A 422 -6.80 18.58 0.11
C GLU A 422 -6.64 19.76 1.07
N ASP A 423 -6.08 19.51 2.27
CA ASP A 423 -5.88 20.53 3.29
C ASP A 423 -4.78 21.55 2.93
N THR A 424 -3.83 21.18 2.08
CA THR A 424 -2.67 22.02 1.76
C THR A 424 -2.95 23.05 0.67
N GLY A 425 -3.97 22.83 -0.14
CA GLY A 425 -4.29 23.66 -1.31
C GLY A 425 -3.24 23.62 -2.42
N ARG A 426 -2.29 22.68 -2.37
CA ARG A 426 -1.24 22.49 -3.37
C ARG A 426 -1.73 21.65 -4.55
N SER A 427 -1.04 21.78 -5.68
CA SER A 427 -1.15 20.79 -6.76
C SER A 427 -0.46 19.49 -6.36
N PRO A 428 -0.97 18.32 -6.78
CA PRO A 428 -0.32 17.05 -6.50
C PRO A 428 1.13 17.04 -6.97
N TRP A 429 2.04 16.60 -6.10
CA TRP A 429 3.48 16.50 -6.41
C TRP A 429 3.74 15.71 -7.69
N VAL A 430 2.97 14.65 -7.94
CA VAL A 430 3.08 13.81 -9.12
C VAL A 430 2.98 14.60 -10.42
N LYS A 431 2.16 15.65 -10.50
CA LYS A 431 2.06 16.50 -11.71
C LYS A 431 3.37 17.21 -12.02
N THR A 432 4.05 17.75 -11.02
CA THR A 432 5.35 18.42 -11.19
C THR A 432 6.45 17.41 -11.49
N ALA A 433 6.45 16.27 -10.77
CA ALA A 433 7.41 15.20 -10.98
C ALA A 433 7.37 14.66 -12.43
N LEU A 434 6.17 14.38 -12.94
CA LEU A 434 6.00 13.86 -14.31
C LEU A 434 6.52 14.81 -15.39
N GLN A 435 6.49 16.12 -15.17
CA GLN A 435 7.08 17.10 -16.09
C GLN A 435 8.60 17.07 -16.13
N GLN A 436 9.25 16.66 -15.03
CA GLN A 436 10.72 16.54 -14.94
C GLN A 436 11.24 15.23 -15.54
N ILE A 437 10.47 14.15 -15.45
CA ILE A 437 10.90 12.80 -15.81
C ILE A 437 10.34 12.31 -17.14
N GLY A 438 9.52 13.11 -17.82
CA GLY A 438 8.87 12.68 -19.03
C GLY A 438 8.04 13.76 -19.70
N ARG A 439 7.13 13.30 -20.53
CA ARG A 439 6.18 14.14 -21.25
C ARG A 439 4.75 13.68 -21.00
N SER A 440 3.85 14.61 -20.71
CA SER A 440 2.41 14.39 -20.75
C SER A 440 1.86 14.66 -22.16
N VAL A 441 1.01 13.77 -22.65
CA VAL A 441 0.44 13.77 -24.00
C VAL A 441 -1.07 13.95 -23.92
N LYS A 442 -1.61 14.79 -24.80
CA LYS A 442 -3.06 14.98 -24.94
C LYS A 442 -3.70 13.84 -25.71
N PRO A 443 -4.98 13.53 -25.48
CA PRO A 443 -5.71 12.53 -26.27
C PRO A 443 -5.70 12.81 -27.78
N SER A 444 -5.61 14.07 -28.19
CA SER A 444 -5.49 14.47 -29.61
C SER A 444 -4.12 14.16 -30.24
N GLU A 445 -3.11 13.80 -29.43
CA GLU A 445 -1.76 13.49 -29.90
C GLU A 445 -1.51 11.98 -30.01
N LEU A 446 -2.47 11.11 -29.68
CA LEU A 446 -2.31 9.65 -29.65
C LEU A 446 -1.77 9.08 -30.96
N GLU A 447 -2.25 9.56 -32.11
CA GLU A 447 -1.77 9.13 -33.43
C GLU A 447 -0.29 9.48 -33.70
N ARG A 448 0.25 10.42 -32.94
CA ARG A 448 1.64 10.89 -33.07
C ARG A 448 2.57 10.27 -32.01
N LEU A 449 2.10 9.32 -31.21
CA LEU A 449 2.90 8.69 -30.16
C LEU A 449 4.25 8.16 -30.64
N PRO A 450 4.36 7.42 -31.77
CA PRO A 450 5.65 6.94 -32.23
C PRO A 450 6.65 8.07 -32.42
N GLN A 451 6.24 9.18 -33.08
CA GLN A 451 7.08 10.35 -33.34
C GLN A 451 7.49 11.05 -32.04
N ILE A 452 6.56 11.18 -31.10
CA ILE A 452 6.83 11.78 -29.78
C ILE A 452 7.89 10.96 -29.03
N ILE A 453 7.78 9.64 -29.05
CA ILE A 453 8.73 8.73 -28.40
C ILE A 453 10.12 8.80 -29.08
N GLU A 454 10.16 8.79 -30.40
CA GLU A 454 11.42 8.96 -31.15
C GLU A 454 12.12 10.26 -30.79
N ASN A 455 11.37 11.35 -30.66
CA ASN A 455 11.93 12.65 -30.27
C ASN A 455 12.44 12.65 -28.82
N LEU A 456 11.75 11.98 -27.90
CA LEU A 456 12.15 11.87 -26.49
C LEU A 456 13.40 11.02 -26.29
N LEU A 457 13.57 9.98 -27.09
CA LEU A 457 14.68 9.03 -26.98
C LEU A 457 15.87 9.34 -27.90
N GLY A 458 15.71 10.27 -28.84
CA GLY A 458 16.76 10.73 -29.75
C GLY A 458 17.86 11.54 -29.04
N ASP A 459 18.79 12.09 -29.85
CA ASP A 459 19.95 12.82 -29.33
C ASP A 459 19.74 14.36 -29.29
N GLY A 460 18.49 14.81 -29.22
CA GLY A 460 18.14 16.22 -29.13
C GLY A 460 18.39 16.86 -27.76
N ALA A 461 18.41 18.20 -27.71
CA ALA A 461 18.56 18.95 -26.45
C ALA A 461 17.49 18.59 -25.41
N ASP A 462 16.24 18.40 -25.86
CA ASP A 462 15.12 18.00 -24.99
C ASP A 462 15.37 16.63 -24.33
N SER A 463 15.95 15.67 -25.05
CA SER A 463 16.32 14.35 -24.54
C SER A 463 17.44 14.45 -23.50
N MET A 464 18.40 15.33 -23.66
CA MET A 464 19.48 15.54 -22.68
C MET A 464 18.93 16.14 -21.41
N GLN A 465 18.12 17.19 -21.49
CA GLN A 465 17.45 17.79 -20.32
C GLN A 465 16.57 16.78 -19.59
N LEU A 466 15.87 15.93 -20.32
CA LEU A 466 15.04 14.88 -19.76
C LEU A 466 15.86 13.82 -18.99
N LYS A 467 16.99 13.39 -19.54
CA LYS A 467 17.92 12.46 -18.85
C LYS A 467 18.43 13.05 -17.54
N GLU A 468 18.82 14.32 -17.53
CA GLU A 468 19.22 15.03 -16.31
C GLU A 468 18.08 15.11 -15.28
N GLY A 469 16.85 15.41 -15.73
CA GLY A 469 15.67 15.45 -14.87
C GLY A 469 15.34 14.09 -14.24
N VAL A 470 15.45 13.02 -15.05
CA VAL A 470 15.23 11.63 -14.57
C VAL A 470 16.27 11.24 -13.52
N GLU A 471 17.56 11.53 -13.75
CA GLU A 471 18.61 11.18 -12.77
C GLU A 471 18.47 12.00 -11.49
N SER A 472 18.19 13.30 -11.59
CA SER A 472 17.91 14.16 -10.45
C SER A 472 16.71 13.65 -9.61
N MET A 473 15.63 13.24 -10.27
CA MET A 473 14.46 12.65 -9.60
C MET A 473 14.84 11.36 -8.89
N ARG A 474 15.56 10.46 -9.53
CA ARG A 474 16.05 9.20 -8.95
C ARG A 474 16.86 9.44 -7.69
N GLU A 475 17.83 10.37 -7.72
CA GLU A 475 18.64 10.73 -6.56
C GLU A 475 17.79 11.33 -5.44
N SER A 476 16.76 12.11 -5.79
CA SER A 476 15.87 12.73 -4.81
C SER A 476 14.93 11.74 -4.12
N LEU A 477 14.59 10.62 -4.76
CA LEU A 477 13.63 9.64 -4.26
C LEU A 477 14.25 8.46 -3.52
N TRP A 478 15.48 8.09 -3.82
CA TRP A 478 16.10 6.87 -3.32
C TRP A 478 17.40 7.14 -2.57
N HIS A 479 17.27 7.61 -1.35
CA HIS A 479 18.39 7.79 -0.44
C HIS A 479 18.86 6.44 0.12
N HIS A 480 20.10 6.37 0.58
CA HIS A 480 20.70 5.17 1.18
C HIS A 480 20.53 3.89 0.35
N LYS A 481 20.61 4.01 -0.98
CA LYS A 481 20.46 2.89 -1.91
C LYS A 481 21.23 1.65 -1.46
N GLY A 482 20.53 0.50 -1.38
CA GLY A 482 21.08 -0.78 -0.94
C GLY A 482 21.31 -0.91 0.56
N ARG A 483 21.01 0.13 1.37
CA ARG A 483 21.18 0.13 2.83
C ARG A 483 19.91 0.51 3.59
N GLY A 484 18.78 0.62 2.91
CA GLY A 484 17.51 1.03 3.54
C GLY A 484 17.12 0.16 4.72
N GLY A 485 17.38 -1.15 4.66
CA GLY A 485 17.11 -2.08 5.75
C GLY A 485 17.96 -1.81 6.99
N GLU A 486 19.27 -1.62 6.82
CA GLU A 486 20.21 -1.28 7.88
C GLU A 486 19.88 0.08 8.52
N GLU A 487 19.67 1.11 7.70
CA GLU A 487 19.36 2.47 8.18
C GLU A 487 18.00 2.50 8.90
N SER A 488 16.99 1.78 8.39
CA SER A 488 15.69 1.62 9.06
C SER A 488 15.82 0.87 10.39
N GLY A 489 16.56 -0.23 10.41
CA GLY A 489 16.80 -0.99 11.64
C GLY A 489 17.54 -0.17 12.69
N LYS A 490 18.58 0.58 12.31
CA LYS A 490 19.30 1.50 13.21
C LYS A 490 18.39 2.63 13.72
N ALA A 491 17.53 3.19 12.87
CA ALA A 491 16.57 4.22 13.28
C ALA A 491 15.59 3.66 14.33
N LEU A 492 15.05 2.46 14.11
CA LEU A 492 14.16 1.80 15.08
C LEU A 492 14.85 1.51 16.41
N LEU A 493 16.11 1.11 16.39
CA LEU A 493 16.89 0.90 17.62
C LEU A 493 17.16 2.21 18.38
N ARG A 494 17.37 3.34 17.69
CA ARG A 494 17.48 4.65 18.33
C ARG A 494 16.16 5.05 19.01
N ILE A 495 15.03 4.88 18.29
CA ILE A 495 13.70 5.11 18.85
C ILE A 495 13.46 4.20 20.07
N TYR A 496 13.79 2.92 19.96
CA TYR A 496 13.65 1.98 21.07
C TYR A 496 14.49 2.38 22.28
N LYS A 497 15.72 2.83 22.06
CA LYS A 497 16.58 3.37 23.13
C LYS A 497 15.94 4.57 23.82
N GLU A 498 15.36 5.51 23.09
CA GLU A 498 14.67 6.68 23.65
C GLU A 498 13.47 6.26 24.51
N ILE A 499 12.67 5.28 24.05
CA ILE A 499 11.55 4.72 24.82
C ILE A 499 12.04 4.08 26.14
N LEU A 500 13.19 3.40 26.10
CA LEU A 500 13.79 2.81 27.29
C LEU A 500 14.26 3.89 28.28
N LEU A 501 14.87 4.96 27.79
CA LEU A 501 15.31 6.10 28.60
C LEU A 501 14.14 6.82 29.28
N GLU A 502 13.03 7.01 28.57
CA GLU A 502 11.81 7.58 29.14
C GLU A 502 11.15 6.66 30.19
N SER A 503 11.39 5.36 30.10
CA SER A 503 10.78 4.34 30.96
C SER A 503 11.58 4.06 32.23
N LEU A 504 12.49 4.93 32.64
CA LEU A 504 13.50 4.75 33.71
C LEU A 504 12.99 4.50 35.15
N GLU A 505 11.72 4.20 35.37
CA GLU A 505 11.20 3.89 36.73
C GLU A 505 11.68 2.54 37.31
N ASN A 506 12.19 1.60 36.47
CA ASN A 506 12.80 0.34 36.91
C ASN A 506 14.27 0.22 36.47
N LYS A 507 15.13 0.91 37.19
CA LYS A 507 16.49 1.28 36.79
C LYS A 507 17.45 0.16 36.34
N ARG A 508 17.41 -1.03 36.90
CA ARG A 508 18.44 -2.03 36.59
C ARG A 508 18.24 -2.75 35.26
N GLN A 509 17.04 -3.24 35.01
CA GLN A 509 16.75 -3.98 33.79
C GLN A 509 16.87 -3.09 32.54
N VAL A 510 16.44 -1.84 32.66
CA VAL A 510 16.52 -0.84 31.59
C VAL A 510 17.99 -0.48 31.28
N GLN A 511 18.89 -0.39 32.29
CA GLN A 511 20.31 -0.15 32.06
C GLN A 511 20.98 -1.26 31.25
N GLU A 512 20.68 -2.52 31.54
CA GLU A 512 21.22 -3.67 30.81
C GLU A 512 20.77 -3.66 29.35
N GLU A 513 19.48 -3.35 29.08
CA GLU A 513 18.92 -3.22 27.75
C GLU A 513 19.54 -2.03 26.97
N LEU A 514 19.78 -0.90 27.62
CA LEU A 514 20.45 0.26 27.01
C LEU A 514 21.87 -0.06 26.54
N LEU A 515 22.68 -0.70 27.39
CA LEU A 515 24.01 -1.13 27.03
C LEU A 515 24.05 -2.12 25.87
N TRP A 516 23.03 -2.98 25.76
CA TRP A 516 22.88 -3.88 24.64
C TRP A 516 22.55 -3.13 23.34
N VAL A 517 21.61 -2.17 23.38
CA VAL A 517 21.24 -1.34 22.20
C VAL A 517 22.42 -0.48 21.74
N ASP A 518 23.20 0.10 22.67
CA ASP A 518 24.40 0.87 22.32
C ASP A 518 25.43 0.01 21.57
N ARG A 519 25.62 -1.24 21.99
CA ARG A 519 26.50 -2.18 21.28
C ARG A 519 26.00 -2.47 19.85
N LEU A 520 24.69 -2.63 19.68
CA LEU A 520 24.10 -2.85 18.35
C LEU A 520 24.22 -1.63 17.43
N LEU A 521 24.14 -0.42 17.99
CA LEU A 521 24.30 0.81 17.20
C LEU A 521 25.76 1.10 16.81
N ALA A 522 26.71 0.51 17.53
CA ALA A 522 28.14 0.63 17.26
C ALA A 522 28.67 -0.43 16.27
N SER A 523 27.92 -1.52 16.08
CA SER A 523 28.23 -2.57 15.09
C SER A 523 27.73 -2.18 13.70
#